data_368da1345bdc3bfc03203db4dc337654
#
_entry.id   368da1345bdc3bfc03203db4dc337654
#
_cell.length_a   1.000
_cell.length_b   1.000
_cell.length_c   1.000
_cell.angle_alpha   90.00
_cell.angle_beta   90.00
_cell.angle_gamma   90.00
#
_symmetry.space_group_name_H-M   'P 1'
#
loop_
_entity.id
_entity.type
_entity.pdbx_description
1 polymer ?
#
loop_
_entity_poly.entity_id
_entity_poly.type
_entity_poly.pdbx_seq_one_letter_code
_entity_poly.pdbx_strand_id
1 'polypeptide(L)'
;MSDNNNKSIEKEVTEKEKAPKANDVKKEKKPESKGKKPTKQEIADARKNKIIMFVCLGVVAIAIIAAILAITLTDKDKNLEPMGTGACEYADTRDVSGRDIKYVEMCIEGYGRCVILLDATTAPETVANFLSLVESGFYDGLTFHRIIGDFMVQGGDPKADGTGGNTDKNGNEINIKGEFSSNGHPNDISHKYGVISMARYNDPNSASSQFFICNADASYSLDGNYAAFGYVVEGMSVIDAITRDYFPLTDYYSYYEQYMLTGDYTYYYYWSQIGNGSLSNKDLQPVIKYIKVLDSWEN
;
A
#
# COMPACT_ATOMS: atom_id res chain seq x y z
N MET A 1 57.51 -18.60 -34.18
CA MET A 1 56.87 -19.78 -34.75
C MET A 1 55.48 -19.79 -34.15
N SER A 2 54.65 -19.28 -34.80
CA SER A 2 53.66 -19.37 -35.93
C SER A 2 52.29 -19.42 -35.26
N ASP A 3 51.51 -18.37 -35.27
CA ASP A 3 50.54 -17.95 -36.28
C ASP A 3 49.64 -19.07 -36.83
N ASN A 4 48.38 -18.73 -36.86
CA ASN A 4 47.24 -19.38 -37.53
C ASN A 4 46.39 -20.34 -36.71
N ASN A 5 45.29 -19.71 -36.14
CA ASN A 5 43.97 -20.28 -36.31
C ASN A 5 42.89 -19.27 -35.76
N ASN A 6 42.77 -18.16 -36.46
CA ASN A 6 41.64 -17.25 -36.20
C ASN A 6 41.08 -16.74 -37.53
N LYS A 7 40.55 -17.71 -38.35
CA LYS A 7 39.91 -17.38 -39.63
C LYS A 7 38.90 -18.46 -40.01
N SER A 8 37.88 -18.71 -39.24
CA SER A 8 36.80 -19.63 -39.65
C SER A 8 35.47 -19.47 -38.93
N ILE A 9 35.14 -18.32 -38.33
CA ILE A 9 33.84 -18.05 -37.72
C ILE A 9 33.22 -16.70 -38.18
N GLU A 10 33.62 -16.24 -39.38
CA GLU A 10 32.98 -15.04 -39.95
C GLU A 10 32.47 -15.30 -41.37
N LYS A 11 31.61 -16.33 -41.55
CA LYS A 11 30.87 -16.53 -42.81
C LYS A 11 29.66 -17.46 -42.62
N GLU A 12 28.72 -17.10 -41.77
CA GLU A 12 27.42 -17.76 -41.80
C GLU A 12 26.36 -16.99 -41.03
N VAL A 13 26.13 -15.71 -41.33
CA VAL A 13 24.90 -14.98 -40.97
C VAL A 13 24.64 -13.91 -42.03
N THR A 14 24.28 -14.36 -43.24
CA THR A 14 23.55 -13.51 -44.19
C THR A 14 22.74 -14.38 -45.13
N GLU A 15 21.69 -14.97 -44.62
CA GLU A 15 20.60 -15.42 -45.47
C GLU A 15 19.30 -14.77 -44.98
N LYS A 16 18.93 -13.71 -45.69
CA LYS A 16 17.66 -13.02 -45.52
C LYS A 16 16.51 -13.93 -45.93
N GLU A 17 15.78 -14.47 -44.99
CA GLU A 17 14.47 -15.02 -45.24
C GLU A 17 13.53 -13.90 -45.69
N LYS A 18 13.16 -13.95 -46.96
CA LYS A 18 12.13 -13.07 -47.55
C LYS A 18 10.77 -13.51 -47.03
N ALA A 19 10.08 -12.60 -46.39
CA ALA A 19 8.66 -12.76 -46.08
C ALA A 19 7.83 -13.08 -47.33
N PRO A 20 6.86 -14.00 -47.23
CA PRO A 20 5.98 -14.32 -48.35
C PRO A 20 5.04 -13.17 -48.67
N LYS A 21 4.91 -12.86 -49.94
CA LYS A 21 4.00 -11.85 -50.50
C LYS A 21 2.56 -12.19 -50.12
N ALA A 22 1.85 -11.22 -49.57
CA ALA A 22 0.43 -11.26 -49.31
C ALA A 22 -0.34 -11.59 -50.61
N ASN A 23 -0.97 -12.71 -50.61
CA ASN A 23 -1.94 -13.10 -51.65
C ASN A 23 -3.29 -12.43 -51.33
N ASP A 24 -3.90 -11.92 -52.35
CA ASP A 24 -5.20 -11.32 -52.43
C ASP A 24 -6.29 -12.04 -51.64
N VAL A 25 -6.64 -11.52 -50.48
CA VAL A 25 -7.89 -11.86 -49.82
C VAL A 25 -8.93 -10.86 -50.32
N LYS A 26 -9.84 -11.36 -51.18
CA LYS A 26 -11.04 -10.63 -51.58
C LYS A 26 -11.75 -10.10 -50.36
N LYS A 27 -11.78 -8.75 -50.21
CA LYS A 27 -12.62 -8.06 -49.22
C LYS A 27 -14.08 -8.34 -49.59
N GLU A 28 -14.71 -9.25 -48.86
CA GLU A 28 -16.17 -9.31 -48.80
C GLU A 28 -16.64 -8.02 -48.13
N LYS A 29 -17.37 -7.20 -48.88
CA LYS A 29 -18.05 -6.01 -48.38
C LYS A 29 -19.13 -6.48 -47.39
N LYS A 30 -18.90 -6.28 -46.08
CA LYS A 30 -19.98 -6.28 -45.10
C LYS A 30 -21.07 -5.31 -45.57
N PRO A 31 -22.35 -5.70 -45.51
CA PRO A 31 -23.42 -4.80 -45.83
C PRO A 31 -23.41 -3.59 -44.86
N GLU A 32 -23.21 -2.38 -45.37
CA GLU A 32 -23.42 -1.16 -44.62
C GLU A 32 -24.89 -1.12 -44.18
N SER A 33 -25.17 -1.41 -42.94
CA SER A 33 -26.44 -1.05 -42.34
C SER A 33 -26.46 0.48 -42.29
N LYS A 34 -27.20 1.12 -43.16
CA LYS A 34 -27.51 2.55 -43.07
C LYS A 34 -28.31 2.77 -41.79
N GLY A 35 -27.60 2.99 -40.67
CA GLY A 35 -28.21 3.39 -39.42
C GLY A 35 -29.01 4.66 -39.64
N LYS A 36 -30.31 4.61 -39.46
CA LYS A 36 -31.16 5.80 -39.46
C LYS A 36 -30.58 6.76 -38.42
N LYS A 37 -30.32 8.01 -38.88
CA LYS A 37 -29.92 9.06 -37.93
C LYS A 37 -31.01 9.20 -36.86
N PRO A 38 -30.65 9.24 -35.58
CA PRO A 38 -31.63 9.33 -34.49
C PRO A 38 -32.47 10.59 -34.67
N THR A 39 -33.74 10.47 -34.39
CA THR A 39 -34.69 11.59 -34.49
C THR A 39 -34.39 12.60 -33.34
N LYS A 40 -34.83 13.85 -33.52
CA LYS A 40 -34.69 14.88 -32.47
C LYS A 40 -35.29 14.44 -31.16
N GLN A 41 -36.37 13.62 -31.18
CA GLN A 41 -37.03 13.08 -30.01
C GLN A 41 -36.13 12.04 -29.30
N GLU A 42 -35.55 11.10 -30.03
CA GLU A 42 -34.64 10.09 -29.46
C GLU A 42 -33.40 10.72 -28.84
N ILE A 43 -32.88 11.82 -29.44
CA ILE A 43 -31.74 12.56 -28.86
C ILE A 43 -32.18 13.29 -27.57
N ALA A 44 -33.39 13.85 -27.51
CA ALA A 44 -33.92 14.53 -26.36
C ALA A 44 -34.16 13.52 -25.19
N ASP A 45 -34.72 12.34 -25.49
CA ASP A 45 -34.99 11.31 -24.53
C ASP A 45 -33.68 10.69 -23.98
N ALA A 46 -32.68 10.48 -24.83
CA ALA A 46 -31.36 10.03 -24.40
C ALA A 46 -30.67 11.04 -23.48
N ARG A 47 -30.79 12.36 -23.76
CA ARG A 47 -30.27 13.42 -22.87
C ARG A 47 -31.00 13.45 -21.54
N LYS A 48 -32.33 13.31 -21.55
CA LYS A 48 -33.15 13.26 -20.33
C LYS A 48 -32.79 12.07 -19.45
N ASN A 49 -32.63 10.89 -20.06
CA ASN A 49 -32.24 9.68 -19.34
C ASN A 49 -30.82 9.79 -18.75
N LYS A 50 -29.85 10.40 -19.48
CA LYS A 50 -28.54 10.71 -18.92
C LYS A 50 -28.61 11.64 -17.72
N ILE A 51 -29.38 12.71 -17.80
CA ILE A 51 -29.56 13.65 -16.68
C ILE A 51 -30.18 12.93 -15.48
N ILE A 52 -31.20 12.11 -15.67
CA ILE A 52 -31.83 11.33 -14.60
C ILE A 52 -30.81 10.38 -13.98
N MET A 53 -30.00 9.69 -14.77
CA MET A 53 -28.96 8.78 -14.28
C MET A 53 -27.91 9.53 -13.43
N PHE A 54 -27.43 10.70 -13.88
CA PHE A 54 -26.49 11.51 -13.10
C PHE A 54 -27.10 12.06 -11.81
N VAL A 55 -28.37 12.45 -11.83
CA VAL A 55 -29.09 12.88 -10.61
C VAL A 55 -29.24 11.71 -9.63
N CYS A 56 -29.59 10.53 -10.11
CA CYS A 56 -29.69 9.33 -9.25
C CYS A 56 -28.35 8.94 -8.65
N LEU A 57 -27.24 8.95 -9.44
CA LEU A 57 -25.89 8.71 -8.95
C LEU A 57 -25.46 9.76 -7.92
N GLY A 58 -25.77 11.04 -8.16
CA GLY A 58 -25.51 12.10 -7.20
C GLY A 58 -26.27 11.93 -5.88
N VAL A 59 -27.53 11.51 -5.92
CA VAL A 59 -28.34 11.25 -4.71
C VAL A 59 -27.79 10.07 -3.93
N VAL A 60 -27.37 8.99 -4.62
CA VAL A 60 -26.74 7.82 -3.97
C VAL A 60 -25.41 8.22 -3.31
N ALA A 61 -24.57 8.99 -4.01
CA ALA A 61 -23.31 9.47 -3.45
C ALA A 61 -23.53 10.36 -2.22
N ILE A 62 -24.50 11.28 -2.26
CA ILE A 62 -24.87 12.12 -1.09
C ILE A 62 -25.40 11.26 0.06
N ALA A 63 -26.19 10.22 -0.21
CA ALA A 63 -26.72 9.32 0.81
C ALA A 63 -25.59 8.51 1.48
N ILE A 64 -24.61 8.06 0.71
CA ILE A 64 -23.41 7.36 1.22
C ILE A 64 -22.57 8.31 2.08
N ILE A 65 -22.30 9.53 1.61
CA ILE A 65 -21.57 10.55 2.37
C ILE A 65 -22.33 10.92 3.65
N ALA A 66 -23.65 11.08 3.59
CA ALA A 66 -24.48 11.35 4.77
C ALA A 66 -24.47 10.17 5.76
N ALA A 67 -24.46 8.94 5.28
CA ALA A 67 -24.36 7.75 6.12
C ALA A 67 -22.99 7.65 6.80
N ILE A 68 -21.91 7.92 6.06
CA ILE A 68 -20.54 7.98 6.60
C ILE A 68 -20.44 9.11 7.64
N LEU A 69 -20.92 10.31 7.33
CA LEU A 69 -20.98 11.43 8.27
C LEU A 69 -21.84 11.14 9.50
N ALA A 70 -22.98 10.47 9.36
CA ALA A 70 -23.80 10.07 10.48
C ALA A 70 -23.09 9.06 11.39
N ILE A 71 -22.35 8.10 10.82
CA ILE A 71 -21.55 7.13 11.57
C ILE A 71 -20.43 7.86 12.31
N THR A 72 -19.72 8.79 11.65
CA THR A 72 -18.61 9.55 12.27
C THR A 72 -19.09 10.58 13.32
N LEU A 73 -20.29 11.13 13.18
CA LEU A 73 -20.82 12.11 14.15
C LEU A 73 -21.48 11.45 15.38
N THR A 74 -21.92 10.19 15.29
CA THR A 74 -22.51 9.47 16.43
C THR A 74 -21.48 8.79 17.31
N ASP A 75 -20.19 8.75 16.93
CA ASP A 75 -19.14 8.02 17.65
C ASP A 75 -18.12 8.90 18.36
N LYS A 76 -18.37 10.21 18.46
CA LYS A 76 -17.43 11.15 19.10
C LYS A 76 -17.21 10.97 20.60
N ASP A 77 -18.02 10.17 21.29
CA ASP A 77 -17.97 10.00 22.75
C ASP A 77 -18.02 8.52 23.22
N LYS A 78 -17.76 7.55 22.38
CA LYS A 78 -17.56 6.20 22.90
C LYS A 78 -16.16 6.11 23.52
N ASN A 79 -16.12 5.90 24.84
CA ASN A 79 -14.95 5.32 25.51
C ASN A 79 -14.50 4.14 24.67
N LEU A 80 -13.29 4.25 24.09
CA LEU A 80 -12.68 3.19 23.30
C LEU A 80 -12.46 2.00 24.22
N GLU A 81 -13.46 1.11 24.31
CA GLU A 81 -13.26 -0.21 24.91
C GLU A 81 -12.13 -0.89 24.13
N PRO A 82 -11.24 -1.64 24.81
CA PRO A 82 -10.20 -2.38 24.12
C PRO A 82 -10.85 -3.35 23.15
N MET A 83 -10.65 -3.15 21.88
CA MET A 83 -11.14 -4.08 20.87
C MET A 83 -10.33 -5.37 20.96
N GLY A 84 -11.05 -6.45 21.15
CA GLY A 84 -10.72 -7.84 21.34
C GLY A 84 -9.26 -8.27 21.18
N THR A 85 -8.83 -9.09 22.13
CA THR A 85 -7.56 -9.83 22.20
C THR A 85 -7.30 -10.68 20.96
N GLY A 86 -7.02 -10.07 19.82
CA GLY A 86 -6.46 -10.74 18.67
C GLY A 86 -4.94 -10.57 18.70
N ALA A 87 -4.25 -11.41 19.49
CA ALA A 87 -2.81 -11.52 19.36
C ALA A 87 -2.46 -12.03 17.97
N CYS A 88 -1.40 -11.50 17.38
CA CYS A 88 -0.84 -12.07 16.16
C CYS A 88 -0.28 -13.44 16.49
N GLU A 89 -0.86 -14.51 15.95
CA GLU A 89 -0.43 -15.91 16.17
C GLU A 89 1.10 -16.11 15.96
N TYR A 90 1.69 -15.27 15.09
CA TYR A 90 3.13 -15.28 14.84
C TYR A 90 3.95 -14.65 15.97
N ALA A 91 3.43 -13.65 16.67
CA ALA A 91 4.11 -13.02 17.82
C ALA A 91 4.21 -13.99 19.00
N ASP A 92 3.19 -14.81 19.23
CA ASP A 92 3.13 -15.78 20.33
C ASP A 92 4.14 -16.94 20.17
N THR A 93 4.64 -17.19 18.96
CA THR A 93 5.56 -18.30 18.67
C THR A 93 7.04 -17.91 18.76
N ARG A 94 7.35 -16.60 18.88
CA ARG A 94 8.73 -16.14 18.87
C ARG A 94 9.31 -16.06 20.28
N ASP A 95 10.40 -16.79 20.50
CA ASP A 95 11.18 -16.67 21.72
C ASP A 95 11.93 -15.32 21.74
N VAL A 96 11.51 -14.44 22.63
CA VAL A 96 12.14 -13.13 22.88
C VAL A 96 13.06 -13.12 24.09
N SER A 97 13.31 -14.29 24.72
CA SER A 97 14.17 -14.42 25.90
C SER A 97 15.58 -13.92 25.61
N GLY A 98 16.08 -13.02 26.43
CA GLY A 98 17.42 -12.44 26.30
C GLY A 98 17.58 -11.42 25.16
N ARG A 99 16.50 -11.00 24.51
CA ARG A 99 16.48 -9.96 23.50
C ARG A 99 16.20 -8.58 24.12
N ASP A 100 16.71 -7.53 23.51
CA ASP A 100 16.35 -6.14 23.87
C ASP A 100 15.01 -5.77 23.20
N ILE A 101 13.94 -5.89 24.00
CA ILE A 101 12.58 -5.67 23.56
C ILE A 101 12.05 -4.36 24.13
N LYS A 102 11.36 -3.60 23.29
CA LYS A 102 10.61 -2.40 23.67
C LYS A 102 9.16 -2.55 23.25
N TYR A 103 8.28 -1.81 23.90
CA TYR A 103 6.86 -1.80 23.56
C TYR A 103 6.37 -0.39 23.28
N VAL A 104 5.49 -0.27 22.32
CA VAL A 104 4.77 0.98 22.05
C VAL A 104 3.28 0.70 21.92
N GLU A 105 2.46 1.66 22.36
CA GLU A 105 1.03 1.70 22.07
C GLU A 105 0.78 2.68 20.92
N MET A 106 0.12 2.25 19.88
CA MET A 106 -0.36 3.08 18.79
C MET A 106 -1.88 3.21 18.88
N CYS A 107 -2.38 4.43 18.95
CA CYS A 107 -3.81 4.72 18.95
C CYS A 107 -4.20 5.33 17.61
N ILE A 108 -5.23 4.79 16.97
CA ILE A 108 -5.74 5.24 15.68
C ILE A 108 -7.15 5.81 15.90
N GLU A 109 -7.37 7.03 15.45
CA GLU A 109 -8.59 7.78 15.69
C GLU A 109 -9.82 7.03 15.14
N GLY A 110 -10.81 6.81 16.00
CA GLY A 110 -12.05 6.09 15.65
C GLY A 110 -11.94 4.56 15.55
N TYR A 111 -10.72 3.99 15.66
CA TYR A 111 -10.50 2.54 15.50
C TYR A 111 -10.03 1.84 16.78
N GLY A 112 -9.35 2.56 17.67
CA GLY A 112 -8.81 1.99 18.89
C GLY A 112 -7.30 1.97 18.94
N ARG A 113 -6.75 1.02 19.67
CA ARG A 113 -5.31 0.93 19.91
C ARG A 113 -4.77 -0.47 19.64
N CYS A 114 -3.50 -0.51 19.29
CA CYS A 114 -2.73 -1.76 19.23
C CYS A 114 -1.42 -1.58 20.00
N VAL A 115 -0.88 -2.69 20.50
CA VAL A 115 0.43 -2.76 21.15
C VAL A 115 1.40 -3.45 20.20
N ILE A 116 2.57 -2.84 20.05
CA ILE A 116 3.61 -3.32 19.14
C ILE A 116 4.86 -3.62 19.96
N LEU A 117 5.38 -4.84 19.85
CA LEU A 117 6.68 -5.24 20.31
C LEU A 117 7.73 -4.84 19.28
N LEU A 118 8.79 -4.17 19.70
CA LEU A 118 9.93 -3.76 18.90
C LEU A 118 11.17 -4.54 19.32
N ASP A 119 11.88 -5.15 18.39
CA ASP A 119 13.03 -6.01 18.62
C ASP A 119 14.34 -5.28 18.28
N ALA A 120 14.89 -4.60 19.28
CA ALA A 120 16.15 -3.87 19.15
C ALA A 120 17.39 -4.78 19.04
N THR A 121 17.24 -6.07 19.29
CA THR A 121 18.31 -7.05 19.02
C THR A 121 18.43 -7.33 17.53
N THR A 122 17.30 -7.46 16.83
CA THR A 122 17.27 -7.73 15.39
C THR A 122 17.55 -6.48 14.55
N ALA A 123 16.97 -5.33 14.94
CA ALA A 123 17.08 -4.08 14.15
C ALA A 123 17.35 -2.88 15.07
N PRO A 124 18.55 -2.79 15.67
CA PRO A 124 18.85 -1.79 16.70
C PRO A 124 18.78 -0.34 16.21
N GLU A 125 19.29 -0.04 15.03
CA GLU A 125 19.26 1.32 14.47
C GLU A 125 17.83 1.73 14.08
N THR A 126 17.08 0.80 13.51
CA THR A 126 15.68 0.99 13.13
C THR A 126 14.80 1.26 14.36
N VAL A 127 14.93 0.43 15.40
CA VAL A 127 14.16 0.60 16.64
C VAL A 127 14.54 1.91 17.34
N ALA A 128 15.83 2.25 17.42
CA ALA A 128 16.29 3.51 18.02
C ALA A 128 15.72 4.73 17.28
N ASN A 129 15.74 4.73 15.95
CA ASN A 129 15.15 5.79 15.13
C ASN A 129 13.64 5.89 15.36
N PHE A 130 12.92 4.76 15.31
CA PHE A 130 11.47 4.74 15.51
C PHE A 130 11.09 5.26 16.89
N LEU A 131 11.76 4.81 17.97
CA LEU A 131 11.52 5.27 19.33
C LEU A 131 11.82 6.78 19.50
N SER A 132 12.90 7.29 18.93
CA SER A 132 13.22 8.71 18.96
C SER A 132 12.12 9.56 18.32
N LEU A 133 11.53 9.09 17.21
CA LEU A 133 10.39 9.74 16.55
C LEU A 133 9.12 9.65 17.41
N VAL A 134 8.87 8.50 18.04
CA VAL A 134 7.75 8.31 18.97
C VAL A 134 7.87 9.28 20.16
N GLU A 135 9.02 9.33 20.82
CA GLU A 135 9.26 10.17 21.98
C GLU A 135 9.17 11.68 21.67
N SER A 136 9.48 12.08 20.45
CA SER A 136 9.30 13.46 19.98
C SER A 136 7.86 13.82 19.60
N GLY A 137 6.92 12.86 19.60
CA GLY A 137 5.55 13.04 19.11
C GLY A 137 5.46 13.23 17.60
N PHE A 138 6.50 12.80 16.84
CA PHE A 138 6.55 12.98 15.38
C PHE A 138 5.37 12.33 14.66
N TYR A 139 4.89 11.19 15.15
CA TYR A 139 3.81 10.44 14.50
C TYR A 139 2.41 10.95 14.84
N ASP A 140 2.27 11.84 15.81
CA ASP A 140 0.97 12.34 16.26
C ASP A 140 0.29 13.18 15.15
N GLY A 141 -0.90 12.75 14.75
CA GLY A 141 -1.65 13.37 13.66
C GLY A 141 -1.21 12.94 12.26
N LEU A 142 -0.17 12.12 12.10
CA LEU A 142 0.17 11.52 10.80
C LEU A 142 -0.85 10.45 10.41
N THR A 143 -0.82 10.04 9.16
CA THR A 143 -1.86 9.18 8.60
C THR A 143 -1.30 7.92 7.97
N PHE A 144 -2.20 6.95 7.76
CA PHE A 144 -1.96 5.85 6.84
C PHE A 144 -2.40 6.27 5.43
N HIS A 145 -1.44 6.56 4.58
CA HIS A 145 -1.65 7.09 3.23
C HIS A 145 -1.72 6.01 2.15
N ARG A 146 -1.34 4.77 2.50
CA ARG A 146 -1.30 3.64 1.56
C ARG A 146 -1.80 2.36 2.23
N ILE A 147 -2.84 1.76 1.64
CA ILE A 147 -3.51 0.58 2.18
C ILE A 147 -3.73 -0.42 1.05
N ILE A 148 -3.21 -1.63 1.21
CA ILE A 148 -3.43 -2.73 0.27
C ILE A 148 -3.92 -3.94 1.05
N GLY A 149 -5.11 -4.44 0.71
CA GLY A 149 -5.63 -5.69 1.24
C GLY A 149 -4.71 -6.86 0.88
N ASP A 150 -4.62 -7.84 1.77
CA ASP A 150 -3.74 -9.01 1.63
C ASP A 150 -2.25 -8.66 1.43
N PHE A 151 -1.81 -7.50 1.96
CA PHE A 151 -0.42 -7.09 1.91
C PHE A 151 0.00 -6.24 3.12
N MET A 152 -0.37 -4.92 3.16
CA MET A 152 0.08 -4.05 4.25
C MET A 152 -0.69 -2.73 4.33
N VAL A 153 -0.58 -2.06 5.49
CA VAL A 153 -0.96 -0.65 5.69
C VAL A 153 0.29 0.17 5.99
N GLN A 154 0.52 1.27 5.27
CA GLN A 154 1.72 2.12 5.36
C GLN A 154 1.36 3.54 5.79
N GLY A 155 2.11 4.06 6.76
CA GLY A 155 1.95 5.40 7.31
C GLY A 155 3.28 6.02 7.72
N GLY A 156 3.23 7.07 8.56
CA GLY A 156 4.42 7.74 9.08
C GLY A 156 5.05 8.75 8.12
N ASP A 157 4.31 9.21 7.11
CA ASP A 157 4.72 10.25 6.18
C ASP A 157 4.11 11.60 6.57
N PRO A 158 4.92 12.64 6.92
CA PRO A 158 4.42 13.96 7.25
C PRO A 158 3.75 14.68 6.07
N LYS A 159 4.01 14.27 4.83
CA LYS A 159 3.33 14.80 3.64
C LYS A 159 2.05 14.04 3.28
N ALA A 160 1.84 12.85 3.86
CA ALA A 160 0.67 12.00 3.62
C ALA A 160 0.44 11.62 2.13
N ASP A 161 1.52 11.48 1.34
CA ASP A 161 1.50 11.13 -0.09
C ASP A 161 2.58 10.13 -0.51
N GLY A 162 3.34 9.61 0.46
CA GLY A 162 4.43 8.65 0.24
C GLY A 162 5.79 9.27 -0.07
N THR A 163 5.88 10.60 -0.13
CA THR A 163 7.12 11.31 -0.52
C THR A 163 7.85 12.03 0.62
N GLY A 164 7.31 11.95 1.85
CA GLY A 164 7.89 12.60 3.01
C GLY A 164 8.66 11.65 3.91
N GLY A 165 9.47 12.22 4.78
CA GLY A 165 10.27 11.54 5.79
C GLY A 165 10.65 12.47 6.93
N ASN A 166 11.40 11.95 7.91
CA ASN A 166 12.00 12.77 8.95
C ASN A 166 13.06 13.69 8.33
N THR A 167 13.09 14.96 8.74
CA THR A 167 14.03 15.95 8.22
C THR A 167 14.76 16.70 9.35
N ASP A 168 16.00 17.09 9.06
CA ASP A 168 16.73 17.99 9.93
C ASP A 168 16.16 19.42 9.88
N LYS A 169 16.72 20.32 10.71
CA LYS A 169 16.32 21.74 10.75
C LYS A 169 16.56 22.52 9.43
N ASN A 170 17.30 21.95 8.51
CA ASN A 170 17.58 22.54 7.19
C ASN A 170 16.65 21.94 6.09
N GLY A 171 15.80 20.97 6.45
CA GLY A 171 14.91 20.28 5.53
C GLY A 171 15.56 19.11 4.79
N ASN A 172 16.78 18.69 5.16
CA ASN A 172 17.39 17.48 4.60
C ASN A 172 16.80 16.25 5.26
N GLU A 173 16.48 15.24 4.46
CA GLU A 173 15.94 13.98 4.95
C GLU A 173 16.97 13.23 5.79
N ILE A 174 16.54 12.74 6.96
CA ILE A 174 17.35 11.91 7.85
C ILE A 174 17.03 10.47 7.54
N ASN A 175 17.99 9.77 6.95
CA ASN A 175 17.88 8.38 6.57
C ASN A 175 18.70 7.48 7.50
N ILE A 176 18.26 6.23 7.65
CA ILE A 176 18.93 5.20 8.43
C ILE A 176 19.41 4.07 7.53
N LYS A 177 20.40 3.33 7.99
CA LYS A 177 20.88 2.13 7.34
C LYS A 177 19.78 1.06 7.33
N GLY A 178 19.57 0.41 6.19
CA GLY A 178 18.64 -0.70 6.08
C GLY A 178 19.17 -1.97 6.76
N GLU A 179 18.51 -2.43 7.82
CA GLU A 179 18.88 -3.60 8.62
C GLU A 179 18.18 -4.85 8.11
N PHE A 180 18.63 -5.35 6.94
CA PHE A 180 18.12 -6.56 6.28
C PHE A 180 19.22 -7.30 5.50
N SER A 181 18.99 -8.59 5.20
CA SER A 181 20.03 -9.51 4.74
C SER A 181 20.70 -9.10 3.44
N SER A 182 19.96 -8.59 2.44
CA SER A 182 20.56 -8.15 1.16
C SER A 182 21.41 -6.88 1.30
N ASN A 183 21.30 -6.16 2.43
CA ASN A 183 22.12 -5.01 2.80
C ASN A 183 23.23 -5.37 3.81
N GLY A 184 23.50 -6.67 4.00
CA GLY A 184 24.58 -7.16 4.86
C GLY A 184 24.29 -7.12 6.37
N HIS A 185 23.03 -6.96 6.78
CA HIS A 185 22.61 -7.03 8.17
C HIS A 185 21.67 -8.25 8.40
N PRO A 186 22.02 -9.19 9.29
CA PRO A 186 21.13 -10.32 9.59
C PRO A 186 19.81 -9.82 10.18
N ASN A 187 18.70 -10.22 9.56
CA ASN A 187 17.37 -9.96 10.08
C ASN A 187 16.52 -11.20 9.85
N ASP A 188 16.10 -11.83 10.95
CA ASP A 188 15.39 -13.09 10.96
C ASP A 188 13.87 -12.92 11.15
N ILE A 189 13.36 -11.68 11.20
CA ILE A 189 11.94 -11.42 11.26
C ILE A 189 11.35 -11.57 9.85
N SER A 190 10.51 -12.60 9.68
CA SER A 190 9.79 -12.83 8.43
C SER A 190 8.53 -11.97 8.37
N HIS A 191 8.28 -11.32 7.25
CA HIS A 191 7.14 -10.40 7.03
C HIS A 191 5.80 -11.15 6.98
N LYS A 192 5.40 -11.69 8.12
CA LYS A 192 4.10 -12.34 8.36
C LYS A 192 3.05 -11.33 8.80
N TYR A 193 1.78 -11.78 8.86
CA TYR A 193 0.69 -11.02 9.43
C TYR A 193 1.05 -10.42 10.79
N GLY A 194 0.88 -9.10 10.95
CA GLY A 194 1.19 -8.34 12.15
C GLY A 194 2.62 -7.80 12.25
N VAL A 195 3.53 -8.14 11.34
CA VAL A 195 4.91 -7.61 11.36
C VAL A 195 4.93 -6.14 10.95
N ILE A 196 5.67 -5.31 11.73
CA ILE A 196 6.01 -3.93 11.38
C ILE A 196 7.40 -3.85 10.76
N SER A 197 7.53 -3.07 9.69
CA SER A 197 8.77 -2.92 8.91
C SER A 197 8.92 -1.50 8.36
N MET A 198 10.15 -1.06 8.09
CA MET A 198 10.41 0.27 7.51
C MET A 198 10.15 0.28 6.02
N ALA A 199 9.41 1.30 5.58
CA ALA A 199 9.34 1.63 4.16
C ALA A 199 10.62 2.35 3.70
N ARG A 200 10.97 2.19 2.42
CA ARG A 200 12.16 2.79 1.80
C ARG A 200 11.98 3.02 0.31
N TYR A 201 12.81 3.86 -0.26
CA TYR A 201 13.00 3.99 -1.71
C TYR A 201 13.91 2.87 -2.27
N ASN A 202 14.39 3.04 -3.50
CA ASN A 202 15.27 2.05 -4.14
C ASN A 202 16.63 1.89 -3.43
N ASP A 203 17.17 2.97 -2.86
CA ASP A 203 18.38 2.91 -2.04
C ASP A 203 18.08 2.09 -0.77
N PRO A 204 18.86 1.04 -0.47
CA PRO A 204 18.68 0.24 0.74
C PRO A 204 18.84 1.05 2.04
N ASN A 205 19.50 2.20 2.02
CA ASN A 205 19.71 3.07 3.17
C ASN A 205 18.84 4.35 3.12
N SER A 206 17.66 4.28 2.52
CA SER A 206 16.73 5.40 2.38
C SER A 206 15.53 5.33 3.31
N ALA A 207 15.50 4.41 4.27
CA ALA A 207 14.46 4.39 5.29
C ALA A 207 14.58 5.62 6.20
N SER A 208 13.45 6.24 6.56
CA SER A 208 13.41 7.47 7.36
C SER A 208 12.36 7.37 8.48
N SER A 209 11.14 7.83 8.25
CA SER A 209 10.05 7.74 9.23
C SER A 209 8.89 6.84 8.81
N GLN A 210 8.76 6.54 7.51
CA GLN A 210 7.65 5.74 7.03
C GLN A 210 7.81 4.27 7.42
N PHE A 211 6.73 3.68 7.90
CA PHE A 211 6.64 2.26 8.27
C PHE A 211 5.39 1.63 7.67
N PHE A 212 5.35 0.31 7.66
CA PHE A 212 4.14 -0.43 7.30
C PHE A 212 3.92 -1.62 8.23
N ILE A 213 2.66 -2.02 8.36
CA ILE A 213 2.25 -3.21 9.12
C ILE A 213 1.64 -4.19 8.14
N CYS A 214 2.15 -5.41 8.10
CA CYS A 214 1.65 -6.48 7.24
C CYS A 214 0.27 -6.95 7.71
N ASN A 215 -0.73 -6.93 6.83
CA ASN A 215 -2.05 -7.49 7.08
C ASN A 215 -2.25 -8.87 6.44
N ALA A 216 -1.17 -9.46 5.91
CA ALA A 216 -1.08 -10.82 5.38
C ALA A 216 0.38 -11.32 5.39
N ASP A 217 0.61 -12.54 4.90
CA ASP A 217 1.96 -13.07 4.65
C ASP A 217 2.56 -12.44 3.40
N ALA A 218 3.50 -11.52 3.62
CA ALA A 218 4.26 -10.83 2.57
C ALA A 218 5.72 -11.31 2.46
N SER A 219 6.09 -12.39 3.16
CA SER A 219 7.47 -12.88 3.29
C SER A 219 8.14 -13.15 1.94
N TYR A 220 7.39 -13.68 0.98
CA TYR A 220 7.91 -13.97 -0.37
C TYR A 220 8.53 -12.75 -1.07
N SER A 221 7.97 -11.57 -0.86
CA SER A 221 8.39 -10.34 -1.56
C SER A 221 9.28 -9.42 -0.71
N LEU A 222 9.19 -9.51 0.63
CA LEU A 222 9.80 -8.53 1.51
C LEU A 222 11.00 -9.07 2.31
N ASP A 223 11.02 -10.36 2.63
CA ASP A 223 12.10 -10.95 3.42
C ASP A 223 13.47 -10.73 2.76
N GLY A 224 14.42 -10.32 3.58
CA GLY A 224 15.78 -10.02 3.13
C GLY A 224 15.95 -8.68 2.43
N ASN A 225 14.87 -7.94 2.14
CA ASN A 225 14.92 -6.67 1.40
C ASN A 225 14.35 -5.47 2.16
N TYR A 226 13.70 -5.70 3.30
CA TYR A 226 13.13 -4.67 4.17
C TYR A 226 13.49 -4.93 5.62
N ALA A 227 13.62 -3.86 6.41
CA ALA A 227 13.98 -3.91 7.81
C ALA A 227 12.73 -4.14 8.67
N ALA A 228 12.33 -5.40 8.85
CA ALA A 228 11.35 -5.76 9.85
C ALA A 228 11.94 -5.55 11.25
N PHE A 229 11.19 -4.93 12.16
CA PHE A 229 11.73 -4.53 13.45
C PHE A 229 10.78 -4.78 14.63
N GLY A 230 9.67 -5.48 14.41
CA GLY A 230 8.72 -5.80 15.48
C GLY A 230 7.43 -6.46 15.00
N TYR A 231 6.48 -6.56 15.94
CA TYR A 231 5.20 -7.24 15.73
C TYR A 231 4.09 -6.55 16.52
N VAL A 232 2.88 -6.53 15.97
CA VAL A 232 1.66 -6.21 16.72
C VAL A 232 1.35 -7.39 17.66
N VAL A 233 1.44 -7.18 18.95
CA VAL A 233 1.17 -8.22 19.97
C VAL A 233 -0.24 -8.15 20.54
N GLU A 234 -0.92 -7.02 20.38
CA GLU A 234 -2.33 -6.82 20.78
C GLU A 234 -3.00 -5.86 19.82
N GLY A 235 -4.29 -6.08 19.51
CA GLY A 235 -5.10 -5.14 18.74
C GLY A 235 -4.88 -5.16 17.24
N MET A 236 -4.41 -6.28 16.65
CA MET A 236 -4.29 -6.42 15.18
C MET A 236 -5.62 -6.22 14.45
N SER A 237 -6.74 -6.49 15.12
CA SER A 237 -8.09 -6.19 14.64
C SER A 237 -8.31 -4.71 14.26
N VAL A 238 -7.55 -3.79 14.83
CA VAL A 238 -7.56 -2.36 14.45
C VAL A 238 -7.02 -2.19 13.03
N ILE A 239 -5.92 -2.85 12.70
CA ILE A 239 -5.30 -2.82 11.38
C ILE A 239 -6.21 -3.49 10.34
N ASP A 240 -6.86 -4.60 10.71
CA ASP A 240 -7.83 -5.30 9.85
C ASP A 240 -9.06 -4.42 9.58
N ALA A 241 -9.56 -3.71 10.59
CA ALA A 241 -10.69 -2.80 10.44
C ALA A 241 -10.35 -1.63 9.49
N ILE A 242 -9.15 -1.04 9.63
CA ILE A 242 -8.66 -0.01 8.71
C ILE A 242 -8.56 -0.57 7.29
N THR A 243 -7.98 -1.75 7.12
CA THR A 243 -7.85 -2.39 5.80
C THR A 243 -9.23 -2.59 5.16
N ARG A 244 -10.18 -3.16 5.90
CA ARG A 244 -11.54 -3.41 5.43
C ARG A 244 -12.26 -2.13 4.99
N ASP A 245 -12.13 -1.06 5.79
CA ASP A 245 -12.92 0.16 5.60
C ASP A 245 -12.30 1.10 4.57
N TYR A 246 -10.97 1.10 4.41
CA TYR A 246 -10.28 2.06 3.54
C TYR A 246 -9.69 1.45 2.26
N PHE A 247 -9.38 0.16 2.23
CA PHE A 247 -8.89 -0.44 0.99
C PHE A 247 -9.83 -0.22 -0.21
N PRO A 248 -11.17 -0.32 -0.07
CA PRO A 248 -12.10 -0.01 -1.15
C PRO A 248 -12.09 1.45 -1.62
N LEU A 249 -11.53 2.39 -0.83
CA LEU A 249 -11.43 3.81 -1.15
C LEU A 249 -10.11 4.19 -1.82
N THR A 250 -9.18 3.23 -1.94
CA THR A 250 -7.87 3.47 -2.54
C THR A 250 -7.95 3.62 -4.05
N ASP A 251 -7.00 4.34 -4.62
CA ASP A 251 -6.86 4.46 -6.07
C ASP A 251 -6.66 3.10 -6.74
N TYR A 252 -5.94 2.18 -6.08
CA TYR A 252 -5.78 0.80 -6.51
C TYR A 252 -7.11 0.09 -6.77
N TYR A 253 -8.03 0.17 -5.78
CA TYR A 253 -9.33 -0.47 -5.88
C TYR A 253 -10.21 0.19 -6.96
N SER A 254 -10.17 1.51 -7.05
CA SER A 254 -10.93 2.28 -8.05
C SER A 254 -10.53 1.89 -9.48
N TYR A 255 -9.24 1.78 -9.80
CA TYR A 255 -8.79 1.35 -11.12
C TYR A 255 -9.13 -0.12 -11.41
N TYR A 256 -9.00 -0.99 -10.41
CA TYR A 256 -9.41 -2.40 -10.52
C TYR A 256 -10.91 -2.53 -10.85
N GLU A 257 -11.76 -1.82 -10.09
CA GLU A 257 -13.21 -1.81 -10.30
C GLU A 257 -13.58 -1.30 -11.71
N GLN A 258 -12.97 -0.20 -12.15
CA GLN A 258 -13.18 0.33 -13.50
C GLN A 258 -12.78 -0.67 -14.59
N TYR A 259 -11.67 -1.37 -14.44
CA TYR A 259 -11.27 -2.43 -15.36
C TYR A 259 -12.32 -3.56 -15.39
N MET A 260 -12.77 -4.02 -14.22
CA MET A 260 -13.78 -5.10 -14.12
C MET A 260 -15.12 -4.71 -14.75
N LEU A 261 -15.52 -3.44 -14.62
CA LEU A 261 -16.78 -2.92 -15.17
C LEU A 261 -16.73 -2.68 -16.69
N THR A 262 -15.60 -2.21 -17.20
CA THR A 262 -15.49 -1.74 -18.59
C THR A 262 -14.77 -2.72 -19.51
N GLY A 263 -13.92 -3.59 -18.97
CA GLY A 263 -12.97 -4.40 -19.73
C GLY A 263 -11.91 -3.57 -20.46
N ASP A 264 -11.79 -2.28 -20.15
CA ASP A 264 -10.84 -1.39 -20.78
C ASP A 264 -9.44 -1.59 -20.21
N TYR A 265 -8.52 -2.06 -21.06
CA TYR A 265 -7.12 -2.30 -20.71
C TYR A 265 -6.37 -1.05 -20.27
N THR A 266 -6.85 0.15 -20.53
CA THR A 266 -6.28 1.40 -20.01
C THR A 266 -6.35 1.41 -18.48
N TYR A 267 -7.46 0.99 -17.88
CA TYR A 267 -7.61 0.86 -16.43
C TYR A 267 -6.74 -0.26 -15.86
N TYR A 268 -6.62 -1.40 -16.55
CA TYR A 268 -5.69 -2.45 -16.20
C TYR A 268 -4.23 -1.96 -16.19
N TYR A 269 -3.84 -1.17 -17.19
CA TYR A 269 -2.51 -0.56 -17.25
C TYR A 269 -2.27 0.38 -16.07
N TYR A 270 -3.19 1.28 -15.77
CA TYR A 270 -3.10 2.17 -14.61
C TYR A 270 -3.09 1.38 -13.31
N TRP A 271 -3.95 0.40 -13.15
CA TRP A 271 -3.95 -0.48 -12.00
C TRP A 271 -2.59 -1.19 -11.82
N SER A 272 -2.01 -1.73 -12.88
CA SER A 272 -0.71 -2.42 -12.84
C SER A 272 0.48 -1.48 -12.57
N GLN A 273 0.40 -0.21 -12.97
CA GLN A 273 1.46 0.80 -12.78
C GLN A 273 1.29 1.59 -11.48
N ILE A 274 0.07 1.90 -11.10
CA ILE A 274 -0.28 2.74 -9.95
C ILE A 274 -0.70 1.86 -8.76
N GLY A 275 -0.74 0.56 -8.90
CA GLY A 275 -1.19 -0.43 -7.90
C GLY A 275 -0.55 -0.31 -6.52
N ASN A 276 -0.42 0.95 -6.05
CA ASN A 276 0.27 1.30 -4.84
C ASN A 276 -0.65 1.44 -3.62
N GLY A 277 -1.99 1.33 -3.79
CA GLY A 277 -2.96 1.43 -2.68
C GLY A 277 -3.02 2.80 -2.02
N SER A 278 -2.60 3.87 -2.72
CA SER A 278 -2.64 5.23 -2.17
C SER A 278 -4.05 5.73 -1.94
N LEU A 279 -4.24 6.47 -0.86
CA LEU A 279 -5.42 7.28 -0.56
C LEU A 279 -5.08 8.74 -0.91
N SER A 280 -5.37 9.17 -2.14
CA SER A 280 -5.04 10.52 -2.61
C SER A 280 -5.82 11.60 -1.86
N ASN A 281 -7.04 11.30 -1.39
CA ASN A 281 -7.79 12.21 -0.54
C ASN A 281 -7.29 12.10 0.92
N LYS A 282 -6.47 13.07 1.32
CA LYS A 282 -5.86 13.11 2.66
C LYS A 282 -6.89 13.19 3.79
N ASP A 283 -8.04 13.81 3.55
CA ASP A 283 -9.12 13.94 4.54
C ASP A 283 -9.80 12.58 4.87
N LEU A 284 -9.58 11.57 4.03
CA LEU A 284 -10.09 10.22 4.24
C LEU A 284 -9.05 9.27 4.85
N GLN A 285 -7.79 9.71 5.02
CA GLN A 285 -6.75 8.83 5.55
C GLN A 285 -6.94 8.57 7.05
N PRO A 286 -6.80 7.31 7.53
CA PRO A 286 -6.85 7.00 8.96
C PRO A 286 -5.74 7.74 9.71
N VAL A 287 -6.09 8.39 10.82
CA VAL A 287 -5.19 9.25 11.58
C VAL A 287 -4.58 8.48 12.77
N ILE A 288 -3.27 8.52 12.89
CA ILE A 288 -2.53 8.09 14.08
C ILE A 288 -2.73 9.19 15.12
N LYS A 289 -3.53 8.93 16.16
CA LYS A 289 -3.79 9.90 17.22
C LYS A 289 -2.54 10.14 18.06
N TYR A 290 -1.81 9.08 18.37
CA TYR A 290 -0.51 9.11 19.02
C TYR A 290 0.17 7.73 18.90
N ILE A 291 1.50 7.73 19.07
CA ILE A 291 2.27 6.54 19.43
C ILE A 291 3.06 6.89 20.68
N LYS A 292 3.05 6.03 21.70
CA LYS A 292 3.79 6.23 22.94
C LYS A 292 4.55 4.97 23.38
N VAL A 293 5.70 5.19 24.01
CA VAL A 293 6.48 4.10 24.63
C VAL A 293 5.75 3.59 25.86
N LEU A 294 5.76 2.27 26.07
CA LEU A 294 5.28 1.61 27.27
C LEU A 294 6.47 1.11 28.08
N ASP A 295 6.42 1.30 29.41
CA ASP A 295 7.44 0.79 30.33
C ASP A 295 7.48 -0.75 30.37
N SER A 296 6.32 -1.39 30.22
CA SER A 296 6.14 -2.84 30.13
C SER A 296 4.81 -3.16 29.46
N TRP A 297 4.70 -4.37 28.94
CA TRP A 297 3.45 -4.96 28.50
C TRP A 297 3.35 -6.39 29.01
N GLU A 298 2.26 -6.72 29.67
CA GLU A 298 1.92 -8.06 30.17
C GLU A 298 0.63 -8.50 29.47
N ASN A 299 0.67 -9.71 28.90
CA ASN A 299 -0.46 -10.35 28.20
C ASN A 299 -1.50 -10.87 29.19
#